data_53460d0b0364e096ee593bd983efef4b
#
_entry.id   53460d0b0364e096ee593bd983efef4b
#
_cell.length_a   1.000
_cell.length_b   1.000
_cell.length_c   1.000
_cell.angle_alpha   90.00
_cell.angle_beta   90.00
_cell.angle_gamma   90.00
#
_symmetry.space_group_name_H-M   'P 1'
#
loop_
_entity.id
_entity.type
_entity.pdbx_description
1 polymer ?
#
loop_
_entity_poly.entity_id
_entity_poly.type
_entity_poly.pdbx_seq_one_letter_code
_entity_poly.pdbx_strand_id
1 'polypeptide(L)'
;GGWYKVKGDSWVVNTETDGSKATADFYQQLLDAKAATTNPRWDPSFDASIKDGSLIGTVAAAWEAPLFISSAGGTGKGEWKVAQLPDWFGNGTKTGSDGGSGVAVLKGSKHPAEAMKFLDWFNTQVEDLTSQGLIVAANTETAKTPESWSEFYGGQDVMKEFATANDNMVAFNYMPGYSAVASAMKEAADKATDGSGKVADVFPVAQQTSIDTLKNYGLSVAK
;
A
#
# COMPACT_ATOMS: atom_id res chain seq x y z
N GLY A 1 11.30 -11.75 8.47
CA GLY A 1 10.47 -12.85 8.02
C GLY A 1 9.02 -12.42 7.88
N GLY A 2 8.33 -12.94 6.86
CA GLY A 2 6.91 -12.60 6.63
C GLY A 2 6.00 -13.10 7.75
N TRP A 3 4.84 -12.48 7.88
CA TRP A 3 3.84 -12.82 8.90
C TRP A 3 3.24 -14.21 8.72
N TYR A 4 3.17 -14.68 7.49
CA TYR A 4 2.50 -15.92 7.12
C TYR A 4 3.43 -16.86 6.38
N LYS A 5 3.45 -18.12 6.80
CA LYS A 5 4.20 -19.20 6.14
C LYS A 5 3.37 -20.47 6.18
N VAL A 6 3.57 -21.33 5.19
CA VAL A 6 3.04 -22.69 5.22
C VAL A 6 4.19 -23.65 5.56
N LYS A 7 3.99 -24.50 6.56
CA LYS A 7 4.94 -25.56 6.97
C LYS A 7 4.20 -26.89 7.01
N GLY A 8 4.50 -27.77 6.07
CA GLY A 8 3.69 -28.97 5.85
C GLY A 8 2.25 -28.58 5.51
N ASP A 9 1.27 -29.12 6.23
CA ASP A 9 -0.15 -28.84 6.04
C ASP A 9 -0.70 -27.77 6.99
N SER A 10 0.17 -26.99 7.62
CA SER A 10 -0.23 -26.01 8.63
C SER A 10 0.29 -24.63 8.32
N TRP A 11 -0.52 -23.62 8.63
CA TRP A 11 -0.13 -22.22 8.61
C TRP A 11 0.65 -21.86 9.87
N VAL A 12 1.71 -21.12 9.70
CA VAL A 12 2.45 -20.42 10.77
C VAL A 12 2.12 -18.96 10.68
N VAL A 13 1.58 -18.41 11.76
CA VAL A 13 1.20 -16.99 11.88
C VAL A 13 2.14 -16.32 12.89
N ASN A 14 2.81 -15.25 12.48
CA ASN A 14 3.68 -14.46 13.35
C ASN A 14 3.62 -12.97 12.93
N THR A 15 2.64 -12.25 13.42
CA THR A 15 2.47 -10.81 13.13
C THR A 15 3.23 -9.92 14.11
N GLU A 16 3.65 -10.45 15.26
CA GLU A 16 4.34 -9.73 16.32
C GLU A 16 5.87 -9.83 16.20
N THR A 17 6.38 -9.65 14.99
CA THR A 17 7.83 -9.67 14.72
C THR A 17 8.53 -8.45 15.32
N ASP A 18 9.86 -8.50 15.45
CA ASP A 18 10.65 -7.34 15.87
C ASP A 18 10.45 -6.14 14.93
N GLY A 19 10.31 -6.40 13.62
CA GLY A 19 9.97 -5.37 12.64
C GLY A 19 8.60 -4.75 12.89
N SER A 20 7.59 -5.56 13.24
CA SER A 20 6.26 -5.07 13.60
C SER A 20 6.30 -4.18 14.84
N LYS A 21 7.03 -4.61 15.87
CA LYS A 21 7.22 -3.83 17.12
C LYS A 21 7.94 -2.52 16.86
N ALA A 22 9.06 -2.55 16.13
CA ALA A 22 9.81 -1.33 15.79
C ALA A 22 8.95 -0.35 14.97
N THR A 23 8.13 -0.84 14.05
CA THR A 23 7.18 -0.02 13.30
C THR A 23 6.14 0.60 14.24
N ALA A 24 5.56 -0.19 15.14
CA ALA A 24 4.58 0.31 16.11
C ALA A 24 5.17 1.42 16.99
N ASP A 25 6.35 1.20 17.53
CA ASP A 25 7.05 2.16 18.40
C ASP A 25 7.34 3.46 17.66
N PHE A 26 7.76 3.38 16.40
CA PHE A 26 8.02 4.56 15.59
C PHE A 26 6.74 5.38 15.32
N TYR A 27 5.67 4.73 14.87
CA TYR A 27 4.41 5.44 14.62
C TYR A 27 3.79 5.98 15.90
N GLN A 28 3.93 5.28 17.03
CA GLN A 28 3.49 5.80 18.32
C GLN A 28 4.23 7.08 18.70
N GLN A 29 5.55 7.12 18.51
CA GLN A 29 6.34 8.34 18.74
C GLN A 29 5.89 9.51 17.87
N LEU A 30 5.53 9.27 16.60
CA LEU A 30 5.01 10.31 15.72
C LEU A 30 3.67 10.86 16.23
N LEU A 31 2.77 9.97 16.69
CA LEU A 31 1.48 10.38 17.26
C LEU A 31 1.67 11.18 18.57
N ASP A 32 2.50 10.69 19.47
CA ASP A 32 2.79 11.34 20.77
C ASP A 32 3.43 12.72 20.59
N ALA A 33 4.30 12.85 19.58
CA ALA A 33 4.93 14.11 19.20
C ALA A 33 3.99 15.03 18.38
N LYS A 34 2.78 14.59 18.03
CA LYS A 34 1.87 15.28 17.10
C LYS A 34 2.53 15.62 15.75
N ALA A 35 3.46 14.78 15.33
CA ALA A 35 4.18 14.88 14.06
C ALA A 35 3.46 14.15 12.92
N ALA A 36 2.44 13.37 13.22
CA ALA A 36 1.58 12.73 12.23
C ALA A 36 0.15 13.28 12.33
N THR A 37 -0.47 13.55 11.20
CA THR A 37 -1.90 13.86 11.12
C THR A 37 -2.71 12.56 11.10
N THR A 38 -3.89 12.59 11.69
CA THR A 38 -4.83 11.48 11.71
C THR A 38 -6.02 11.69 10.77
N ASN A 39 -5.94 12.68 9.89
CA ASN A 39 -6.98 12.96 8.90
C ASN A 39 -7.12 11.76 7.94
N PRO A 40 -8.35 11.26 7.72
CA PRO A 40 -8.58 10.21 6.75
C PRO A 40 -8.11 10.65 5.37
N ARG A 41 -7.40 9.78 4.65
CA ARG A 41 -6.95 10.07 3.28
C ARG A 41 -8.14 10.37 2.37
N TRP A 42 -7.94 11.32 1.49
CA TRP A 42 -8.88 11.73 0.45
C TRP A 42 -10.18 12.38 1.00
N ASP A 43 -10.19 12.71 2.30
CA ASP A 43 -11.21 13.57 2.89
C ASP A 43 -10.88 15.04 2.66
N PRO A 44 -11.86 15.95 2.72
CA PRO A 44 -11.63 17.39 2.58
C PRO A 44 -10.57 17.95 3.55
N SER A 45 -10.45 17.37 4.75
CA SER A 45 -9.42 17.76 5.73
C SER A 45 -8.01 17.34 5.30
N PHE A 46 -7.87 16.19 4.64
CA PHE A 46 -6.61 15.74 4.05
C PHE A 46 -6.23 16.64 2.86
N ASP A 47 -7.17 16.90 1.97
CA ASP A 47 -6.95 17.82 0.83
C ASP A 47 -6.55 19.23 1.30
N ALA A 48 -7.16 19.72 2.38
CA ALA A 48 -6.81 21.01 2.97
C ALA A 48 -5.35 21.03 3.44
N SER A 49 -4.88 19.94 4.07
CA SER A 49 -3.50 19.83 4.56
C SER A 49 -2.44 19.76 3.44
N ILE A 50 -2.82 19.26 2.27
CA ILE A 50 -1.97 19.33 1.08
C ILE A 50 -1.91 20.77 0.55
N LYS A 51 -3.08 21.45 0.47
CA LYS A 51 -3.20 22.80 -0.08
C LYS A 51 -2.52 23.88 0.74
N ASP A 52 -2.57 23.76 2.07
CA ASP A 52 -1.99 24.73 2.99
C ASP A 52 -0.53 24.42 3.37
N GLY A 53 0.01 23.29 2.89
CA GLY A 53 1.39 22.88 3.13
C GLY A 53 1.63 22.32 4.53
N SER A 54 0.60 22.04 5.33
CA SER A 54 0.77 21.42 6.64
C SER A 54 1.14 19.93 6.55
N LEU A 55 0.76 19.25 5.46
CA LEU A 55 1.23 17.92 5.13
C LEU A 55 2.54 17.99 4.36
N ILE A 56 3.66 17.74 5.02
CA ILE A 56 5.01 17.82 4.44
C ILE A 56 5.51 16.50 3.85
N GLY A 57 4.84 15.40 4.10
CA GLY A 57 5.22 14.09 3.56
C GLY A 57 4.26 12.99 3.98
N THR A 58 4.23 11.93 3.18
CA THR A 58 3.41 10.74 3.44
C THR A 58 4.03 9.52 2.78
N VAL A 59 3.78 8.34 3.34
CA VAL A 59 4.07 7.07 2.66
C VAL A 59 2.92 6.80 1.70
N ALA A 60 3.22 6.60 0.44
CA ALA A 60 2.22 6.48 -0.63
C ALA A 60 2.63 5.46 -1.69
N ALA A 61 1.65 4.97 -2.43
CA ALA A 61 1.87 4.12 -3.59
C ALA A 61 1.83 4.93 -4.90
N ALA A 62 2.28 4.32 -5.99
CA ALA A 62 2.32 4.97 -7.30
C ALA A 62 0.94 5.45 -7.79
N TRP A 63 -0.10 4.66 -7.54
CA TRP A 63 -1.48 5.00 -7.94
C TRP A 63 -2.04 6.26 -7.24
N GLU A 64 -1.43 6.68 -6.14
CA GLU A 64 -1.82 7.88 -5.42
C GLU A 64 -1.24 9.17 -6.04
N ALA A 65 -0.22 9.08 -6.88
CA ALA A 65 0.45 10.25 -7.45
C ALA A 65 -0.50 11.23 -8.19
N PRO A 66 -1.41 10.79 -9.08
CA PRO A 66 -2.38 11.69 -9.70
C PRO A 66 -3.43 12.21 -8.71
N LEU A 67 -3.71 11.48 -7.63
CA LEU A 67 -4.65 11.91 -6.61
C LEU A 67 -4.09 13.08 -5.78
N PHE A 68 -2.78 13.08 -5.47
CA PHE A 68 -2.13 14.24 -4.84
C PHE A 68 -2.23 15.49 -5.69
N ILE A 69 -2.02 15.37 -7.00
CA ILE A 69 -2.19 16.49 -7.94
C ILE A 69 -3.63 17.03 -7.89
N SER A 70 -4.61 16.12 -7.90
CA SER A 70 -6.03 16.48 -7.83
C SER A 70 -6.38 17.17 -6.51
N SER A 71 -5.96 16.58 -5.39
CA SER A 71 -6.21 17.11 -4.03
C SER A 71 -5.54 18.46 -3.80
N ALA A 72 -4.36 18.69 -4.39
CA ALA A 72 -3.67 19.97 -4.30
C ALA A 72 -4.44 21.12 -5.00
N GLY A 73 -5.28 20.81 -6.01
CA GLY A 73 -6.12 21.81 -6.65
C GLY A 73 -5.35 22.99 -7.28
N GLY A 74 -4.11 22.76 -7.74
CA GLY A 74 -3.24 23.74 -8.34
C GLY A 74 -2.26 24.44 -7.39
N THR A 75 -2.25 24.09 -6.10
CA THR A 75 -1.24 24.53 -5.12
C THR A 75 -0.03 23.59 -5.11
N GLY A 76 1.06 23.96 -4.42
CA GLY A 76 2.24 23.10 -4.19
C GLY A 76 3.00 22.71 -5.46
N LYS A 77 2.87 23.47 -6.54
CA LYS A 77 3.55 23.18 -7.82
C LYS A 77 5.05 23.21 -7.66
N GLY A 78 5.70 22.11 -8.03
CA GLY A 78 7.14 21.94 -7.95
C GLY A 78 7.69 21.62 -6.56
N GLU A 79 6.87 21.61 -5.53
CA GLU A 79 7.28 21.38 -4.14
C GLU A 79 7.25 19.89 -3.76
N TRP A 80 6.39 19.11 -4.40
CA TRP A 80 6.29 17.67 -4.13
C TRP A 80 7.36 16.86 -4.86
N LYS A 81 7.86 15.86 -4.19
CA LYS A 81 8.85 14.91 -4.72
C LYS A 81 8.54 13.50 -4.23
N VAL A 82 8.93 12.52 -5.03
CA VAL A 82 8.91 11.11 -4.66
C VAL A 82 10.32 10.70 -4.24
N ALA A 83 10.42 9.99 -3.14
CA ALA A 83 11.66 9.41 -2.64
C ALA A 83 11.46 7.94 -2.27
N GLN A 84 12.52 7.16 -2.36
CA GLN A 84 12.52 5.78 -1.89
C GLN A 84 12.32 5.73 -0.37
N LEU A 85 11.67 4.68 0.12
CA LEU A 85 11.64 4.42 1.56
C LEU A 85 13.07 4.23 2.08
N PRO A 86 13.39 4.74 3.28
CA PRO A 86 14.71 4.57 3.86
C PRO A 86 15.00 3.11 4.22
N ASP A 87 16.27 2.76 4.34
CA ASP A 87 16.68 1.48 4.90
C ASP A 87 16.51 1.46 6.42
N TRP A 88 15.34 1.04 6.88
CA TRP A 88 14.97 1.05 8.30
C TRP A 88 15.67 -0.02 9.14
N PHE A 89 16.14 -1.10 8.51
CA PHE A 89 16.59 -2.30 9.24
C PHE A 89 17.98 -2.78 8.77
N GLY A 90 18.70 -1.99 7.97
CA GLY A 90 20.03 -2.37 7.45
C GLY A 90 20.01 -3.50 6.41
N ASN A 91 18.87 -3.71 5.76
CA ASN A 91 18.69 -4.75 4.73
C ASN A 91 18.58 -4.18 3.31
N GLY A 92 18.97 -2.95 3.12
CA GLY A 92 18.75 -2.15 1.93
C GLY A 92 17.31 -1.60 1.86
N THR A 93 17.10 -0.68 0.95
CA THR A 93 15.78 -0.13 0.68
C THR A 93 14.81 -1.23 0.22
N LYS A 94 13.73 -1.42 0.97
CA LYS A 94 12.69 -2.40 0.66
C LYS A 94 11.33 -1.71 0.64
N THR A 95 10.48 -2.15 -0.25
CA THR A 95 9.10 -1.67 -0.36
C THR A 95 8.11 -2.82 -0.19
N GLY A 96 6.88 -2.49 0.13
CA GLY A 96 5.75 -3.42 0.12
C GLY A 96 4.76 -3.03 -0.96
N SER A 97 3.88 -3.94 -1.34
CA SER A 97 2.75 -3.61 -2.18
C SER A 97 1.69 -2.87 -1.38
N ASP A 98 1.16 -1.79 -1.94
CA ASP A 98 -0.05 -1.14 -1.47
C ASP A 98 -1.07 -1.16 -2.61
N GLY A 99 -1.98 -2.11 -2.54
CA GLY A 99 -2.91 -2.41 -3.62
C GLY A 99 -2.32 -3.39 -4.63
N GLY A 100 -2.71 -3.17 -5.87
CA GLY A 100 -2.51 -4.08 -6.98
C GLY A 100 -3.82 -4.74 -7.36
N SER A 101 -4.05 -4.88 -8.66
CA SER A 101 -5.29 -5.41 -9.20
C SER A 101 -5.00 -6.52 -10.19
N GLY A 102 -5.76 -7.61 -10.10
CA GLY A 102 -5.82 -8.63 -11.10
C GLY A 102 -7.14 -8.54 -11.86
N VAL A 103 -7.12 -8.97 -13.10
CA VAL A 103 -8.32 -9.11 -13.93
C VAL A 103 -8.57 -10.57 -14.25
N ALA A 104 -9.82 -10.99 -14.32
CA ALA A 104 -10.18 -12.36 -14.59
C ALA A 104 -11.49 -12.46 -15.37
N VAL A 105 -11.60 -13.50 -16.18
CA VAL A 105 -12.87 -13.89 -16.79
C VAL A 105 -13.62 -14.78 -15.82
N LEU A 106 -14.84 -14.37 -15.47
CA LEU A 106 -15.66 -15.12 -14.50
C LEU A 106 -16.19 -16.42 -15.12
N LYS A 107 -16.32 -17.44 -14.26
CA LYS A 107 -17.03 -18.68 -14.61
C LYS A 107 -18.47 -18.36 -15.01
N GLY A 108 -18.88 -18.82 -16.17
CA GLY A 108 -20.19 -18.55 -16.73
C GLY A 108 -20.27 -17.41 -17.73
N SER A 109 -19.13 -16.75 -18.03
CA SER A 109 -19.05 -15.85 -19.20
C SER A 109 -19.47 -16.61 -20.46
N LYS A 110 -20.29 -15.97 -21.30
CA LYS A 110 -20.72 -16.53 -22.58
C LYS A 110 -19.68 -16.31 -23.68
N HIS A 111 -18.70 -15.43 -23.45
CA HIS A 111 -17.68 -15.01 -24.41
C HIS A 111 -16.30 -15.02 -23.77
N PRO A 112 -15.80 -16.16 -23.21
CA PRO A 112 -14.55 -16.17 -22.44
C PRO A 112 -13.32 -15.88 -23.32
N ALA A 113 -13.32 -16.32 -24.58
CA ALA A 113 -12.20 -16.09 -25.48
C ALA A 113 -12.07 -14.61 -25.88
N GLU A 114 -13.17 -13.95 -26.17
CA GLU A 114 -13.22 -12.53 -26.48
C GLU A 114 -12.86 -11.69 -25.24
N ALA A 115 -13.37 -12.06 -24.08
CA ALA A 115 -13.03 -11.41 -22.83
C ALA A 115 -11.53 -11.52 -22.53
N MET A 116 -10.91 -12.69 -22.71
CA MET A 116 -9.46 -12.86 -22.54
C MET A 116 -8.65 -11.99 -23.50
N LYS A 117 -9.05 -11.88 -24.76
CA LYS A 117 -8.40 -10.99 -25.73
C LYS A 117 -8.48 -9.52 -25.33
N PHE A 118 -9.66 -9.10 -24.80
CA PHE A 118 -9.83 -7.75 -24.29
C PHE A 118 -8.92 -7.49 -23.08
N LEU A 119 -8.85 -8.42 -22.12
CA LEU A 119 -8.00 -8.29 -20.93
C LEU A 119 -6.52 -8.24 -21.26
N ASP A 120 -6.07 -9.05 -22.24
CA ASP A 120 -4.69 -9.03 -22.75
C ASP A 120 -4.36 -7.67 -23.36
N TRP A 121 -5.22 -7.18 -24.26
CA TRP A 121 -5.09 -5.85 -24.83
C TRP A 121 -5.09 -4.76 -23.75
N PHE A 122 -6.05 -4.79 -22.82
CA PHE A 122 -6.18 -3.79 -21.77
C PHE A 122 -4.93 -3.69 -20.88
N ASN A 123 -4.39 -4.84 -20.45
CA ASN A 123 -3.21 -4.87 -19.59
C ASN A 123 -1.90 -4.49 -20.31
N THR A 124 -1.92 -4.33 -21.62
CA THR A 124 -0.76 -3.88 -22.40
C THR A 124 -0.84 -2.40 -22.82
N GLN A 125 -1.89 -1.69 -22.40
CA GLN A 125 -2.03 -0.24 -22.63
C GLN A 125 -1.18 0.53 -21.61
N VAL A 126 0.15 0.44 -21.73
CA VAL A 126 1.10 0.95 -20.70
C VAL A 126 0.96 2.45 -20.50
N GLU A 127 0.87 3.23 -21.58
CA GLU A 127 0.79 4.69 -21.49
C GLU A 127 -0.50 5.16 -20.80
N ASP A 128 -1.65 4.60 -21.18
CA ASP A 128 -2.94 4.93 -20.59
C ASP A 128 -3.01 4.53 -19.12
N LEU A 129 -2.53 3.32 -18.79
CA LEU A 129 -2.52 2.82 -17.41
C LEU A 129 -1.55 3.61 -16.53
N THR A 130 -0.39 3.98 -17.07
CA THR A 130 0.60 4.79 -16.36
C THR A 130 0.06 6.20 -16.07
N SER A 131 -0.74 6.77 -16.97
CA SER A 131 -1.38 8.08 -16.74
C SER A 131 -2.33 8.09 -15.53
N GLN A 132 -2.79 6.91 -15.12
CA GLN A 132 -3.59 6.69 -13.90
C GLN A 132 -2.72 6.35 -12.66
N GLY A 133 -1.40 6.44 -12.76
CA GLY A 133 -0.47 6.06 -11.68
C GLY A 133 -0.23 4.56 -11.53
N LEU A 134 -0.65 3.75 -12.50
CA LEU A 134 -0.51 2.30 -12.41
C LEU A 134 0.85 1.85 -12.95
N ILE A 135 1.50 0.95 -12.20
CA ILE A 135 2.66 0.20 -12.67
C ILE A 135 2.14 -1.09 -13.33
N VAL A 136 2.36 -1.21 -14.63
CA VAL A 136 1.88 -2.37 -15.40
C VAL A 136 2.84 -3.54 -15.18
N ALA A 137 2.31 -4.67 -14.69
CA ALA A 137 3.11 -5.85 -14.39
C ALA A 137 3.87 -6.43 -15.59
N ALA A 138 3.35 -6.23 -16.81
CA ALA A 138 3.92 -6.79 -18.02
C ALA A 138 5.13 -6.02 -18.57
N ASN A 139 5.27 -4.72 -18.26
CA ASN A 139 6.34 -3.89 -18.86
C ASN A 139 6.54 -2.57 -18.11
N THR A 140 7.27 -2.61 -17.01
CA THR A 140 7.55 -1.43 -16.18
C THR A 140 8.62 -0.51 -16.79
N GLU A 141 9.49 -1.01 -17.67
CA GLU A 141 10.61 -0.23 -18.22
C GLU A 141 10.17 0.89 -19.18
N THR A 142 8.95 0.81 -19.70
CA THR A 142 8.41 1.80 -20.64
C THR A 142 7.53 2.86 -19.97
N ALA A 143 7.26 2.73 -18.69
CA ALA A 143 6.46 3.70 -17.95
C ALA A 143 7.22 5.04 -17.85
N LYS A 144 6.63 6.11 -18.38
CA LYS A 144 7.17 7.46 -18.31
C LYS A 144 6.23 8.33 -17.47
N THR A 145 6.84 9.25 -16.74
CA THR A 145 6.05 10.26 -16.01
C THR A 145 5.21 11.06 -17.01
N PRO A 146 3.87 11.12 -16.86
CA PRO A 146 3.02 11.93 -17.69
C PRO A 146 3.46 13.41 -17.67
N GLU A 147 3.47 14.07 -18.81
CA GLU A 147 3.86 15.49 -18.90
C GLU A 147 3.00 16.37 -18.00
N SER A 148 1.71 16.04 -17.86
CA SER A 148 0.77 16.73 -16.97
C SER A 148 1.16 16.71 -15.49
N TRP A 149 2.05 15.80 -15.07
CA TRP A 149 2.53 15.72 -13.68
C TRP A 149 3.80 16.54 -13.45
N SER A 150 4.51 16.90 -14.52
CA SER A 150 5.84 17.53 -14.47
C SER A 150 5.84 18.80 -13.62
N GLU A 151 4.83 19.65 -13.77
CA GLU A 151 4.73 20.90 -13.04
C GLU A 151 4.60 20.65 -11.53
N PHE A 152 3.76 19.73 -11.12
CA PHE A 152 3.51 19.42 -9.70
C PHE A 152 4.74 18.80 -9.03
N TYR A 153 5.39 17.85 -9.69
CA TYR A 153 6.59 17.17 -9.15
C TYR A 153 7.91 17.89 -9.54
N GLY A 154 7.85 19.13 -10.03
CA GLY A 154 9.02 19.95 -10.33
C GLY A 154 10.00 19.31 -11.30
N GLY A 155 9.49 18.67 -12.35
CA GLY A 155 10.27 18.00 -13.38
C GLY A 155 10.90 16.67 -12.98
N GLN A 156 10.58 16.13 -11.81
CA GLN A 156 11.08 14.82 -11.41
C GLN A 156 10.42 13.71 -12.25
N ASP A 157 11.22 12.73 -12.69
CA ASP A 157 10.70 11.50 -13.28
C ASP A 157 10.20 10.54 -12.18
N VAL A 158 8.98 10.79 -11.69
CA VAL A 158 8.40 10.03 -10.57
C VAL A 158 8.11 8.58 -10.94
N MET A 159 7.80 8.30 -12.22
CA MET A 159 7.58 6.92 -12.65
C MET A 159 8.85 6.08 -12.59
N LYS A 160 10.01 6.68 -12.80
CA LYS A 160 11.30 6.02 -12.57
C LYS A 160 11.52 5.68 -11.10
N GLU A 161 11.14 6.56 -10.19
CA GLU A 161 11.19 6.29 -8.75
C GLU A 161 10.25 5.14 -8.38
N PHE A 162 9.04 5.13 -8.90
CA PHE A 162 8.09 4.05 -8.65
C PHE A 162 8.54 2.71 -9.26
N ALA A 163 9.14 2.71 -10.44
CA ALA A 163 9.72 1.50 -11.03
C ALA A 163 10.85 0.96 -10.13
N THR A 164 11.74 1.82 -9.63
CA THR A 164 12.77 1.44 -8.67
C THR A 164 12.17 0.87 -7.38
N ALA A 165 11.10 1.47 -6.86
CA ALA A 165 10.41 0.95 -5.70
C ALA A 165 9.78 -0.42 -5.97
N ASN A 166 9.21 -0.63 -7.15
CA ASN A 166 8.67 -1.92 -7.57
C ASN A 166 9.75 -3.01 -7.64
N ASP A 167 10.93 -2.70 -8.15
CA ASP A 167 12.06 -3.65 -8.20
C ASP A 167 12.56 -4.03 -6.81
N ASN A 168 12.41 -3.13 -5.84
CA ASN A 168 12.74 -3.35 -4.42
C ASN A 168 11.61 -4.01 -3.61
N MET A 169 10.49 -4.32 -4.24
CA MET A 169 9.32 -4.84 -3.57
C MET A 169 9.55 -6.24 -3.00
N VAL A 170 9.17 -6.42 -1.75
CA VAL A 170 9.18 -7.72 -1.09
C VAL A 170 7.78 -8.32 -1.15
N ALA A 171 7.69 -9.55 -1.66
CA ALA A 171 6.41 -10.25 -1.73
C ALA A 171 5.84 -10.48 -0.32
N PHE A 172 4.55 -10.18 -0.16
CA PHE A 172 3.79 -10.49 1.03
C PHE A 172 2.89 -11.70 0.76
N ASN A 173 3.04 -12.74 1.58
CA ASN A 173 2.23 -13.95 1.47
C ASN A 173 0.88 -13.73 2.17
N TYR A 174 -0.14 -13.38 1.41
CA TYR A 174 -1.49 -13.24 1.95
C TYR A 174 -2.06 -14.60 2.35
N MET A 175 -2.68 -14.65 3.52
CA MET A 175 -3.47 -15.80 3.95
C MET A 175 -4.89 -15.75 3.39
N PRO A 176 -5.61 -16.88 3.27
CA PRO A 176 -7.03 -16.88 2.95
C PRO A 176 -7.83 -16.04 3.96
N GLY A 177 -8.74 -15.19 3.44
CA GLY A 177 -9.56 -14.33 4.28
C GLY A 177 -8.83 -13.13 4.92
N TYR A 178 -7.68 -12.71 4.38
CA TYR A 178 -6.89 -11.59 4.90
C TYR A 178 -7.68 -10.28 5.08
N SER A 179 -8.76 -10.09 4.34
CA SER A 179 -9.63 -8.91 4.49
C SER A 179 -10.18 -8.75 5.91
N ALA A 180 -10.47 -9.85 6.60
CA ALA A 180 -10.91 -9.79 8.00
C ALA A 180 -9.79 -9.28 8.91
N VAL A 181 -8.55 -9.69 8.66
CA VAL A 181 -7.37 -9.21 9.39
C VAL A 181 -7.14 -7.73 9.14
N ALA A 182 -7.20 -7.29 7.88
CA ALA A 182 -7.06 -5.89 7.52
C ALA A 182 -8.11 -4.99 8.20
N SER A 183 -9.38 -5.43 8.26
CA SER A 183 -10.44 -4.70 8.97
C SER A 183 -10.17 -4.60 10.47
N ALA A 184 -9.76 -5.70 11.12
CA ALA A 184 -9.45 -5.70 12.55
C ALA A 184 -8.22 -4.83 12.88
N MET A 185 -7.20 -4.85 12.02
CA MET A 185 -6.04 -3.96 12.15
C MET A 185 -6.44 -2.50 12.02
N LYS A 186 -7.32 -2.18 11.06
CA LYS A 186 -7.82 -0.81 10.90
C LYS A 186 -8.55 -0.33 12.14
N GLU A 187 -9.44 -1.13 12.72
CA GLU A 187 -10.15 -0.78 13.96
C GLU A 187 -9.19 -0.52 15.14
N ALA A 188 -8.13 -1.33 15.25
CA ALA A 188 -7.11 -1.12 16.28
C ALA A 188 -6.28 0.15 16.01
N ALA A 189 -5.96 0.43 14.75
CA ALA A 189 -5.26 1.66 14.36
C ALA A 189 -6.11 2.91 14.59
N ASP A 190 -7.41 2.87 14.29
CA ASP A 190 -8.34 3.97 14.55
C ASP A 190 -8.36 4.32 16.05
N LYS A 191 -8.35 3.31 16.94
CA LYS A 191 -8.23 3.53 18.40
C LYS A 191 -6.90 4.16 18.82
N ALA A 192 -5.82 3.81 18.14
CA ALA A 192 -4.52 4.44 18.40
C ALA A 192 -4.51 5.92 17.97
N THR A 193 -5.19 6.26 16.88
CA THR A 193 -5.26 7.63 16.36
C THR A 193 -6.20 8.53 17.17
N ASP A 194 -7.26 7.98 17.78
CA ASP A 194 -8.17 8.73 18.65
C ASP A 194 -7.71 8.78 20.13
N GLY A 195 -6.62 8.08 20.47
CA GLY A 195 -6.03 8.05 21.81
C GLY A 195 -6.65 7.03 22.75
N SER A 196 -7.58 6.18 22.30
CA SER A 196 -8.21 5.14 23.12
C SER A 196 -7.46 3.81 23.10
N GLY A 197 -6.41 3.69 22.27
CA GLY A 197 -5.54 2.52 22.14
C GLY A 197 -4.09 2.92 21.82
N LYS A 198 -3.28 1.95 21.44
CA LYS A 198 -1.88 2.14 21.02
C LYS A 198 -1.62 1.49 19.68
N VAL A 199 -0.66 2.01 18.93
CA VAL A 199 -0.25 1.40 17.65
C VAL A 199 0.22 -0.05 17.85
N ALA A 200 0.83 -0.36 18.97
CA ALA A 200 1.27 -1.72 19.32
C ALA A 200 0.12 -2.74 19.37
N ASP A 201 -1.11 -2.31 19.63
CA ASP A 201 -2.27 -3.21 19.74
C ASP A 201 -2.70 -3.79 18.38
N VAL A 202 -2.27 -3.18 17.28
CA VAL A 202 -2.60 -3.62 15.91
C VAL A 202 -2.09 -5.03 15.63
N PHE A 203 -0.89 -5.38 16.08
CA PHE A 203 -0.25 -6.63 15.72
C PHE A 203 -0.77 -7.86 16.50
N PRO A 204 -1.02 -7.80 17.81
CA PRO A 204 -1.74 -8.86 18.53
C PRO A 204 -3.15 -9.09 17.99
N VAL A 205 -3.87 -8.05 17.63
CA VAL A 205 -5.18 -8.15 16.97
C VAL A 205 -5.05 -8.87 15.63
N ALA A 206 -4.07 -8.52 14.81
CA ALA A 206 -3.78 -9.21 13.55
C ALA A 206 -3.44 -10.69 13.79
N GLN A 207 -2.64 -11.01 14.82
CA GLN A 207 -2.27 -12.38 15.19
C GLN A 207 -3.51 -13.23 15.49
N GLN A 208 -4.33 -12.76 16.40
CA GLN A 208 -5.51 -13.51 16.83
C GLN A 208 -6.53 -13.66 15.71
N THR A 209 -6.84 -12.56 14.99
CA THR A 209 -7.79 -12.60 13.88
C THR A 209 -7.32 -13.52 12.76
N SER A 210 -6.02 -13.56 12.47
CA SER A 210 -5.46 -14.49 11.48
C SER A 210 -5.67 -15.94 11.86
N ILE A 211 -5.37 -16.29 13.11
CA ILE A 211 -5.55 -17.65 13.63
C ILE A 211 -7.02 -18.07 13.56
N ASP A 212 -7.92 -17.21 14.00
CA ASP A 212 -9.35 -17.52 14.03
C ASP A 212 -9.93 -17.62 12.60
N THR A 213 -9.52 -16.74 11.70
CA THR A 213 -9.94 -16.78 10.30
C THR A 213 -9.49 -18.08 9.63
N LEU A 214 -8.24 -18.49 9.80
CA LEU A 214 -7.73 -19.75 9.23
C LEU A 214 -8.51 -20.96 9.78
N LYS A 215 -8.76 -21.01 11.08
CA LYS A 215 -9.55 -22.09 11.72
C LYS A 215 -10.99 -22.11 11.20
N ASN A 216 -11.63 -20.94 10.99
CA ASN A 216 -12.97 -20.85 10.44
C ASN A 216 -13.05 -21.37 8.99
N TYR A 217 -11.96 -21.30 8.23
CA TYR A 217 -11.83 -21.95 6.93
C TYR A 217 -11.47 -23.44 7.00
N GLY A 218 -11.39 -24.02 8.20
CA GLY A 218 -10.99 -25.43 8.39
C GLY A 218 -9.51 -25.70 8.14
N LEU A 219 -8.68 -24.65 8.16
CA LEU A 219 -7.24 -24.77 7.91
C LEU A 219 -6.47 -24.98 9.22
N SER A 220 -5.44 -25.82 9.15
CA SER A 220 -4.58 -26.11 10.30
C SER A 220 -3.65 -24.91 10.58
N VAL A 221 -3.50 -24.57 11.85
CA VAL A 221 -2.55 -23.54 12.31
C VAL A 221 -1.56 -24.21 13.27
N ALA A 222 -0.26 -24.07 12.99
CA ALA A 222 0.79 -24.57 13.85
C ALA A 222 0.81 -23.79 15.18
N LYS A 223 1.15 -24.52 16.26
CA LYS A 223 1.32 -23.91 17.59
C LYS A 223 2.62 -23.15 17.69
#